data_d03cc55438c62fe53d221a68f0a2573b
#
_entry.id   d03cc55438c62fe53d221a68f0a2573b
#
_cell.length_a   1.000
_cell.length_b   1.000
_cell.length_c   1.000
_cell.angle_alpha   90.00
_cell.angle_beta   90.00
_cell.angle_gamma   90.00
#
_symmetry.space_group_name_H-M   'P 1'
#
loop_
_entity.id
_entity.type
_entity.pdbx_description
1 polymer ?
#
loop_
_entity_poly.entity_id
_entity_poly.type
_entity_poly.pdbx_seq_one_letter_code
_entity_poly.pdbx_strand_id
1 'polypeptide(L)'
;LDAAEKMKQEGVTHVVLLPLFPQYGIETTGRAIAHWEALIKNHEIAARPTTAIWEFASNDKYVEALNERIDQGLQRFPRKARPDVTILFAAHGTFVGDSKDNKDPYCCLVHHTVDRLMQKRNHDHAFKLSFVRDGGWGTSISIDLKNQFSDLARAGKRAVLVVPVDYVTEQFDTAYMLDVKARTEAEASGIAYYHVAAGLNCHPLFIEGLTDLVVESIVPSSKKPEMLCVEACPRTGWHGKDEPEGDKCSVCPFLSNPKENKTARPSQRHGSLSTASTRDPVSRKS
;
A
#
# COMPACT_ATOMS: atom_id res chain seq x y z
N LEU A 1 -27.36 0.10 -1.28
CA LEU A 1 -28.69 0.02 -1.96
C LEU A 1 -29.28 1.39 -2.22
N ASP A 2 -29.26 2.30 -1.26
CA ASP A 2 -29.86 3.66 -1.38
C ASP A 2 -29.28 4.46 -2.55
N ALA A 3 -27.96 4.43 -2.75
CA ALA A 3 -27.32 5.10 -3.89
C ALA A 3 -27.80 4.53 -5.24
N ALA A 4 -27.97 3.22 -5.35
CA ALA A 4 -28.45 2.58 -6.57
C ALA A 4 -29.90 2.92 -6.88
N GLU A 5 -30.75 3.00 -5.86
CA GLU A 5 -32.14 3.45 -6.02
C GLU A 5 -32.22 4.92 -6.43
N LYS A 6 -31.41 5.79 -5.84
CA LYS A 6 -31.30 7.19 -6.24
C LYS A 6 -30.84 7.33 -7.69
N MET A 7 -29.82 6.59 -8.12
CA MET A 7 -29.39 6.58 -9.52
C MET A 7 -30.49 6.14 -10.48
N LYS A 8 -31.37 5.21 -10.04
CA LYS A 8 -32.52 4.77 -10.83
C LYS A 8 -33.55 5.89 -10.97
N GLN A 9 -33.88 6.59 -9.87
CA GLN A 9 -34.83 7.70 -9.87
C GLN A 9 -34.33 8.88 -10.71
N GLU A 10 -33.04 9.14 -10.71
CA GLU A 10 -32.41 10.21 -11.49
C GLU A 10 -32.14 9.81 -12.97
N GLY A 11 -32.52 8.60 -13.39
CA GLY A 11 -32.38 8.16 -14.77
C GLY A 11 -30.92 7.95 -15.22
N VAL A 12 -29.99 7.65 -14.30
CA VAL A 12 -28.59 7.40 -14.61
C VAL A 12 -28.47 6.25 -15.60
N THR A 13 -27.77 6.47 -16.70
CA THR A 13 -27.60 5.50 -17.81
C THR A 13 -26.29 4.74 -17.76
N HIS A 14 -25.26 5.28 -17.10
CA HIS A 14 -23.94 4.67 -16.98
C HIS A 14 -23.39 4.88 -15.58
N VAL A 15 -22.69 3.90 -15.03
CA VAL A 15 -22.07 3.95 -13.71
C VAL A 15 -20.56 3.81 -13.85
N VAL A 16 -19.83 4.67 -13.15
CA VAL A 16 -18.38 4.52 -12.99
C VAL A 16 -18.10 4.16 -11.53
N LEU A 17 -17.48 3.00 -11.31
CA LEU A 17 -17.00 2.59 -10.00
C LEU A 17 -15.57 3.10 -9.82
N LEU A 18 -15.38 3.96 -8.84
CA LEU A 18 -14.08 4.51 -8.48
C LEU A 18 -13.79 4.17 -7.01
N PRO A 19 -13.29 2.98 -6.71
CA PRO A 19 -12.78 2.65 -5.39
C PRO A 19 -11.60 3.55 -5.04
N LEU A 20 -11.62 4.20 -3.87
CA LEU A 20 -10.58 5.12 -3.46
C LEU A 20 -9.36 4.40 -2.85
N PHE A 21 -8.94 3.33 -3.51
CA PHE A 21 -7.73 2.58 -3.21
C PHE A 21 -6.76 2.74 -4.39
N PRO A 22 -5.65 3.48 -4.21
CA PRO A 22 -4.69 3.71 -5.29
C PRO A 22 -4.12 2.42 -5.85
N GLN A 23 -3.80 1.49 -4.96
CA GLN A 23 -3.26 0.18 -5.29
C GLN A 23 -4.39 -0.86 -5.24
N TYR A 24 -4.56 -1.58 -6.34
CA TYR A 24 -5.49 -2.70 -6.36
C TYR A 24 -5.10 -3.74 -5.32
N GLY A 25 -6.10 -4.22 -4.60
CA GLY A 25 -6.02 -5.39 -3.73
C GLY A 25 -7.28 -6.22 -3.87
N ILE A 26 -7.17 -7.55 -3.74
CA ILE A 26 -8.31 -8.47 -3.81
C ILE A 26 -9.33 -8.12 -2.73
N GLU A 27 -8.86 -7.81 -1.52
CA GLU A 27 -9.72 -7.51 -0.37
C GLU A 27 -10.26 -6.07 -0.34
N THR A 28 -9.78 -5.19 -1.22
CA THR A 28 -10.20 -3.79 -1.31
C THR A 28 -11.00 -3.54 -2.59
N THR A 29 -10.35 -3.08 -3.64
CA THR A 29 -10.99 -2.82 -4.95
C THR A 29 -11.67 -4.06 -5.50
N GLY A 30 -11.02 -5.23 -5.45
CA GLY A 30 -11.57 -6.49 -5.94
C GLY A 30 -12.89 -6.85 -5.25
N ARG A 31 -12.90 -6.78 -3.92
CA ARG A 31 -14.12 -7.06 -3.12
C ARG A 31 -15.23 -6.05 -3.38
N ALA A 32 -14.89 -4.74 -3.50
CA ALA A 32 -15.88 -3.70 -3.76
C ALA A 32 -16.58 -3.91 -5.11
N ILE A 33 -15.82 -4.22 -6.16
CA ILE A 33 -16.36 -4.48 -7.50
C ILE A 33 -17.16 -5.78 -7.52
N ALA A 34 -16.64 -6.87 -6.92
CA ALA A 34 -17.34 -8.13 -6.84
C ALA A 34 -18.67 -8.02 -6.06
N HIS A 35 -18.71 -7.19 -5.03
CA HIS A 35 -19.96 -6.90 -4.31
C HIS A 35 -20.98 -6.18 -5.20
N TRP A 36 -20.55 -5.18 -5.97
CA TRP A 36 -21.41 -4.50 -6.95
C TRP A 36 -21.98 -5.48 -7.99
N GLU A 37 -21.14 -6.34 -8.54
CA GLU A 37 -21.57 -7.37 -9.51
C GLU A 37 -22.55 -8.36 -8.89
N ALA A 38 -22.33 -8.75 -7.64
CA ALA A 38 -23.24 -9.65 -6.91
C ALA A 38 -24.62 -9.01 -6.72
N LEU A 39 -24.70 -7.72 -6.37
CA LEU A 39 -25.97 -7.01 -6.24
C LEU A 39 -26.76 -6.99 -7.55
N ILE A 40 -26.09 -6.80 -8.69
CA ILE A 40 -26.72 -6.88 -10.02
C ILE A 40 -27.19 -8.31 -10.31
N LYS A 41 -26.33 -9.30 -10.08
CA LYS A 41 -26.63 -10.71 -10.34
C LYS A 41 -27.81 -11.22 -9.52
N ASN A 42 -27.91 -10.76 -8.29
CA ASN A 42 -29.00 -11.12 -7.38
C ASN A 42 -30.28 -10.29 -7.61
N HIS A 43 -30.30 -9.43 -8.61
CA HIS A 43 -31.42 -8.50 -8.90
C HIS A 43 -31.77 -7.53 -7.76
N GLU A 44 -30.82 -7.28 -6.85
CA GLU A 44 -30.98 -6.31 -5.77
C GLU A 44 -30.88 -4.86 -6.27
N ILE A 45 -30.13 -4.66 -7.37
CA ILE A 45 -30.05 -3.39 -8.10
C ILE A 45 -30.23 -3.62 -9.59
N ALA A 46 -30.74 -2.60 -10.29
CA ALA A 46 -30.90 -2.67 -11.74
C ALA A 46 -29.56 -2.66 -12.46
N ALA A 47 -29.39 -3.60 -13.39
CA ALA A 47 -28.21 -3.65 -14.25
C ALA A 47 -28.10 -2.38 -15.13
N ARG A 48 -26.91 -1.80 -15.20
CA ARG A 48 -26.55 -0.67 -16.05
C ARG A 48 -25.16 -0.88 -16.62
N PRO A 49 -24.84 -0.29 -17.78
CA PRO A 49 -23.47 -0.19 -18.24
C PRO A 49 -22.60 0.37 -17.11
N THR A 50 -21.58 -0.39 -16.74
CA THR A 50 -20.70 -0.06 -15.61
C THR A 50 -19.25 -0.17 -16.06
N THR A 51 -18.47 0.88 -15.79
CA THR A 51 -17.02 0.89 -15.96
C THR A 51 -16.37 0.92 -14.58
N ALA A 52 -15.35 0.12 -14.36
CA ALA A 52 -14.61 0.10 -13.10
C ALA A 52 -13.19 0.64 -13.30
N ILE A 53 -12.77 1.53 -12.41
CA ILE A 53 -11.39 1.97 -12.28
C ILE A 53 -10.74 1.08 -11.23
N TRP A 54 -9.82 0.22 -11.68
CA TRP A 54 -9.28 -0.85 -10.83
C TRP A 54 -8.16 -0.39 -9.92
N GLU A 55 -7.34 0.57 -10.39
CA GLU A 55 -6.21 1.12 -9.66
C GLU A 55 -5.76 2.47 -10.27
N PHE A 56 -4.99 3.24 -9.52
CA PHE A 56 -4.33 4.46 -9.97
C PHE A 56 -2.97 4.69 -9.31
N ALA A 57 -2.30 3.60 -8.94
CA ALA A 57 -1.00 3.58 -8.25
C ALA A 57 0.09 4.36 -9.00
N SER A 58 0.00 4.41 -10.33
CA SER A 58 0.93 5.10 -11.21
C SER A 58 0.41 6.42 -11.78
N ASN A 59 -0.77 6.89 -11.38
CA ASN A 59 -1.31 8.17 -11.85
C ASN A 59 -0.37 9.32 -11.48
N ASP A 60 0.07 10.11 -12.47
CA ASP A 60 1.07 11.16 -12.26
C ASP A 60 0.62 12.25 -11.28
N LYS A 61 -0.66 12.63 -11.32
CA LYS A 61 -1.21 13.64 -10.42
C LYS A 61 -1.35 13.12 -8.99
N TYR A 62 -1.67 11.84 -8.81
CA TYR A 62 -1.66 11.19 -7.50
C TYR A 62 -0.24 11.16 -6.91
N VAL A 63 0.74 10.75 -7.71
CA VAL A 63 2.16 10.73 -7.29
C VAL A 63 2.66 12.13 -6.96
N GLU A 64 2.30 13.15 -7.75
CA GLU A 64 2.67 14.55 -7.46
C GLU A 64 2.01 15.06 -6.19
N ALA A 65 0.74 14.78 -5.98
CA ALA A 65 0.04 15.17 -4.75
C ALA A 65 0.70 14.58 -3.50
N LEU A 66 1.11 13.30 -3.55
CA LEU A 66 1.90 12.69 -2.47
C LEU A 66 3.25 13.37 -2.29
N ASN A 67 3.91 13.74 -3.38
CA ASN A 67 5.19 14.43 -3.37
C ASN A 67 5.10 15.78 -2.67
N GLU A 68 4.06 16.57 -2.97
CA GLU A 68 3.79 17.83 -2.26
C GLU A 68 3.52 17.60 -0.77
N ARG A 69 2.82 16.51 -0.39
CA ARG A 69 2.61 16.15 1.02
C ARG A 69 3.91 15.77 1.73
N ILE A 70 4.82 15.11 1.04
CA ILE A 70 6.17 14.83 1.56
C ILE A 70 6.91 16.13 1.81
N ASP A 71 6.92 17.07 0.86
CA ASP A 71 7.61 18.36 0.99
C ASP A 71 7.04 19.20 2.14
N GLN A 72 5.72 19.25 2.27
CA GLN A 72 5.04 19.88 3.41
C GLN A 72 5.45 19.22 4.74
N GLY A 73 5.51 17.88 4.77
CA GLY A 73 5.97 17.13 5.93
C GLY A 73 7.41 17.43 6.30
N LEU A 74 8.33 17.47 5.32
CA LEU A 74 9.75 17.79 5.52
C LEU A 74 9.95 19.21 6.06
N GLN A 75 9.11 20.18 5.67
CA GLN A 75 9.20 21.56 6.18
C GLN A 75 8.91 21.65 7.67
N ARG A 76 8.22 20.69 8.29
CA ARG A 76 7.94 20.68 9.74
C ARG A 76 9.18 20.35 10.58
N PHE A 77 10.22 19.79 9.99
CA PHE A 77 11.46 19.49 10.70
C PHE A 77 12.36 20.74 10.85
N PRO A 78 13.16 20.84 11.93
CA PRO A 78 14.19 21.86 12.05
C PRO A 78 15.11 21.83 10.82
N ARG A 79 15.48 23.01 10.30
CA ARG A 79 16.30 23.11 9.06
C ARG A 79 17.55 22.25 9.07
N LYS A 80 18.22 22.14 10.23
CA LYS A 80 19.44 21.31 10.39
C LYS A 80 19.15 19.81 10.33
N ALA A 81 17.94 19.37 10.68
CA ALA A 81 17.58 17.96 10.68
C ALA A 81 17.02 17.48 9.33
N ARG A 82 16.54 18.38 8.47
CA ARG A 82 15.88 18.04 7.19
C ARG A 82 16.71 17.13 6.30
N PRO A 83 18.01 17.34 6.07
CA PRO A 83 18.81 16.46 5.20
C PRO A 83 18.93 15.03 5.72
N ASP A 84 18.79 14.83 7.03
CA ASP A 84 18.94 13.53 7.69
C ASP A 84 17.61 12.82 7.95
N VAL A 85 16.48 13.40 7.52
CA VAL A 85 15.16 12.77 7.65
C VAL A 85 15.15 11.47 6.86
N THR A 86 14.69 10.40 7.50
CA THR A 86 14.34 9.17 6.80
C THR A 86 12.84 9.17 6.50
N ILE A 87 12.47 8.98 5.25
CA ILE A 87 11.08 8.81 4.82
C ILE A 87 10.68 7.36 5.08
N LEU A 88 9.66 7.14 5.90
CA LEU A 88 9.11 5.82 6.17
C LEU A 88 7.72 5.73 5.55
N PHE A 89 7.63 5.10 4.38
CA PHE A 89 6.35 4.82 3.75
C PHE A 89 5.58 3.77 4.56
N ALA A 90 4.32 4.06 4.85
CA ALA A 90 3.42 3.17 5.56
C ALA A 90 2.26 2.77 4.65
N ALA A 91 2.03 1.48 4.51
CA ALA A 91 0.91 0.92 3.76
C ALA A 91 0.18 -0.13 4.60
N HIS A 92 -1.09 -0.42 4.27
CA HIS A 92 -1.84 -1.46 4.95
C HIS A 92 -1.13 -2.81 4.83
N GLY A 93 -0.97 -3.47 5.94
CA GLY A 93 -0.50 -4.85 5.98
C GLY A 93 -1.61 -5.80 5.60
N THR A 94 -1.87 -5.96 4.32
CA THR A 94 -2.72 -7.05 3.87
C THR A 94 -2.14 -8.37 4.33
N PHE A 95 -3.01 -9.36 4.59
CA PHE A 95 -2.57 -10.73 4.83
C PHE A 95 -1.87 -11.25 3.56
N VAL A 96 -0.59 -10.91 3.44
CA VAL A 96 0.30 -11.68 2.58
C VAL A 96 0.50 -12.98 3.34
N GLY A 97 -0.50 -13.87 3.23
CA GLY A 97 -0.38 -15.20 3.79
C GLY A 97 0.83 -15.89 3.18
N ASP A 98 1.48 -16.78 3.93
CA ASP A 98 2.57 -17.64 3.46
C ASP A 98 2.15 -18.59 2.31
N SER A 99 0.95 -18.43 1.76
CA SER A 99 0.46 -19.26 0.68
C SER A 99 1.21 -18.89 -0.61
N LYS A 100 1.88 -19.87 -1.18
CA LYS A 100 2.51 -19.81 -2.52
C LYS A 100 1.54 -19.40 -3.62
N ASP A 101 0.25 -19.33 -3.32
CA ASP A 101 -0.85 -19.01 -4.23
C ASP A 101 -1.41 -17.60 -4.06
N ASN A 102 -0.75 -16.72 -3.29
CA ASN A 102 -1.23 -15.36 -3.12
C ASN A 102 -0.98 -14.55 -4.39
N LYS A 103 -2.04 -14.40 -5.17
CA LYS A 103 -2.08 -13.68 -6.45
C LYS A 103 -2.41 -12.20 -6.30
N ASP A 104 -2.37 -11.64 -5.07
CA ASP A 104 -2.69 -10.25 -4.83
C ASP A 104 -1.52 -9.34 -5.24
N PRO A 105 -1.68 -8.46 -6.25
CA PRO A 105 -0.64 -7.56 -6.71
C PRO A 105 -0.43 -6.34 -5.81
N TYR A 106 -1.21 -6.17 -4.76
CA TYR A 106 -1.18 -5.00 -3.88
C TYR A 106 0.23 -4.62 -3.42
N CYS A 107 1.00 -5.59 -2.92
CA CYS A 107 2.37 -5.36 -2.47
C CYS A 107 3.26 -4.79 -3.60
N CYS A 108 3.13 -5.32 -4.81
CA CYS A 108 3.89 -4.84 -5.98
C CYS A 108 3.49 -3.42 -6.36
N LEU A 109 2.20 -3.10 -6.34
CA LEU A 109 1.69 -1.76 -6.66
C LEU A 109 2.11 -0.72 -5.63
N VAL A 110 2.16 -1.08 -4.33
CA VAL A 110 2.71 -0.21 -3.28
C VAL A 110 4.18 0.08 -3.53
N HIS A 111 5.00 -0.93 -3.80
CA HIS A 111 6.41 -0.73 -4.15
C HIS A 111 6.57 0.14 -5.39
N HIS A 112 5.75 -0.08 -6.41
CA HIS A 112 5.77 0.75 -7.61
C HIS A 112 5.49 2.23 -7.31
N THR A 113 4.48 2.53 -6.49
CA THR A 113 4.17 3.90 -6.07
C THR A 113 5.37 4.53 -5.34
N VAL A 114 5.97 3.79 -4.40
CA VAL A 114 7.14 4.27 -3.65
C VAL A 114 8.34 4.52 -4.57
N ASP A 115 8.61 3.60 -5.50
CA ASP A 115 9.70 3.75 -6.46
C ASP A 115 9.49 5.00 -7.35
N ARG A 116 8.28 5.22 -7.86
CA ARG A 116 7.96 6.41 -8.66
C ARG A 116 8.14 7.69 -7.86
N LEU A 117 7.68 7.72 -6.61
CA LEU A 117 7.88 8.86 -5.71
C LEU A 117 9.36 9.15 -5.53
N MET A 118 10.16 8.15 -5.19
CA MET A 118 11.57 8.35 -4.91
C MET A 118 12.41 8.65 -6.16
N GLN A 119 12.07 8.08 -7.31
CA GLN A 119 12.66 8.45 -8.60
C GLN A 119 12.38 9.92 -8.93
N LYS A 120 11.14 10.38 -8.77
CA LYS A 120 10.76 11.77 -9.00
C LYS A 120 11.50 12.75 -8.07
N ARG A 121 11.81 12.31 -6.86
CA ARG A 121 12.62 13.03 -5.88
C ARG A 121 14.13 12.88 -6.08
N ASN A 122 14.59 12.18 -7.11
CA ASN A 122 16.00 11.85 -7.30
C ASN A 122 16.65 11.19 -6.06
N HIS A 123 15.88 10.41 -5.30
CA HIS A 123 16.31 9.74 -4.07
C HIS A 123 16.97 10.69 -3.06
N ASP A 124 16.40 11.88 -2.90
CA ASP A 124 16.91 12.99 -2.06
C ASP A 124 17.03 12.64 -0.57
N HIS A 125 16.30 11.63 -0.11
CA HIS A 125 16.29 11.15 1.27
C HIS A 125 16.42 9.63 1.33
N ALA A 126 17.00 9.11 2.43
CA ALA A 126 16.89 7.69 2.75
C ALA A 126 15.43 7.31 2.99
N PHE A 127 15.02 6.15 2.53
CA PHE A 127 13.64 5.71 2.71
C PHE A 127 13.53 4.24 3.08
N LYS A 128 12.39 3.88 3.65
CA LYS A 128 11.95 2.51 3.96
C LYS A 128 10.46 2.38 3.69
N LEU A 129 10.00 1.15 3.51
CA LEU A 129 8.58 0.81 3.41
C LEU A 129 8.24 -0.18 4.52
N SER A 130 7.13 0.07 5.20
CA SER A 130 6.55 -0.81 6.23
C SER A 130 5.09 -1.10 5.92
N PHE A 131 4.70 -2.36 6.02
CA PHE A 131 3.30 -2.77 5.96
C PHE A 131 2.72 -2.83 7.37
N VAL A 132 1.88 -1.86 7.67
CA VAL A 132 1.26 -1.71 8.99
C VAL A 132 0.08 -2.66 9.10
N ARG A 133 0.11 -3.55 10.08
CA ARG A 133 -1.02 -4.45 10.39
C ARG A 133 -1.65 -4.00 11.70
N ASP A 134 -2.98 -4.03 11.75
CA ASP A 134 -3.68 -3.92 13.01
C ASP A 134 -3.31 -5.10 13.91
N GLY A 135 -2.82 -4.80 15.10
CA GLY A 135 -2.54 -5.80 16.13
C GLY A 135 -3.79 -6.42 16.76
N GLY A 136 -4.95 -6.32 16.08
CA GLY A 136 -6.24 -6.73 16.61
C GLY A 136 -6.79 -5.73 17.65
N TRP A 137 -8.00 -5.20 17.39
CA TRP A 137 -8.76 -4.31 18.30
C TRP A 137 -7.95 -3.19 18.97
N GLY A 138 -7.18 -2.45 18.19
CA GLY A 138 -6.74 -1.08 18.55
C GLY A 138 -5.68 -0.95 19.62
N THR A 139 -4.96 -2.00 19.99
CA THR A 139 -4.07 -1.93 21.15
C THR A 139 -2.57 -1.89 20.85
N SER A 140 -2.10 -2.30 19.67
CA SER A 140 -0.67 -2.26 19.35
C SER A 140 -0.39 -1.91 17.89
N ILE A 141 0.70 -1.17 17.67
CA ILE A 141 1.30 -0.96 16.36
C ILE A 141 1.86 -2.29 15.87
N SER A 142 1.92 -2.47 14.55
CA SER A 142 2.56 -3.66 13.99
C SER A 142 3.99 -3.80 14.50
N ILE A 143 4.38 -5.02 14.82
CA ILE A 143 5.75 -5.35 15.26
C ILE A 143 6.78 -4.87 14.22
N ASP A 144 6.42 -4.90 12.93
CA ASP A 144 7.28 -4.45 11.85
C ASP A 144 7.61 -2.95 11.97
N LEU A 145 6.62 -2.09 12.18
CA LEU A 145 6.82 -0.65 12.33
C LEU A 145 7.69 -0.31 13.55
N LYS A 146 7.45 -1.00 14.67
CA LYS A 146 8.26 -0.85 15.90
C LYS A 146 9.71 -1.27 15.67
N ASN A 147 9.94 -2.37 14.97
CA ASN A 147 11.28 -2.83 14.59
C ASN A 147 11.99 -1.82 13.68
N GLN A 148 11.26 -1.22 12.73
CA GLN A 148 11.81 -0.17 11.87
C GLN A 148 12.31 1.03 12.68
N PHE A 149 11.57 1.51 13.67
CA PHE A 149 12.04 2.60 14.54
C PHE A 149 13.30 2.22 15.33
N SER A 150 13.32 1.02 15.90
CA SER A 150 14.48 0.53 16.65
C SER A 150 15.71 0.40 15.75
N ASP A 151 15.55 -0.08 14.52
CA ASP A 151 16.63 -0.22 13.55
C ASP A 151 17.16 1.15 13.09
N LEU A 152 16.26 2.09 12.81
CA LEU A 152 16.62 3.44 12.46
C LEU A 152 17.39 4.13 13.60
N ALA A 153 16.92 4.01 14.84
CA ALA A 153 17.59 4.59 16.00
C ALA A 153 18.98 3.98 16.23
N ARG A 154 19.14 2.66 16.06
CA ARG A 154 20.44 1.97 16.12
C ARG A 154 21.40 2.43 15.01
N ALA A 155 20.86 2.75 13.83
CA ALA A 155 21.62 3.33 12.72
C ALA A 155 21.91 4.83 12.90
N GLY A 156 21.61 5.41 14.06
CA GLY A 156 21.85 6.82 14.35
C GLY A 156 20.86 7.80 13.73
N LYS A 157 19.80 7.31 13.06
CA LYS A 157 18.74 8.14 12.51
C LYS A 157 17.83 8.64 13.63
N ARG A 158 17.56 9.94 13.63
CA ARG A 158 16.81 10.62 14.70
C ARG A 158 15.58 11.37 14.20
N ALA A 159 15.40 11.46 12.89
CA ALA A 159 14.31 12.18 12.26
C ALA A 159 13.59 11.27 11.27
N VAL A 160 12.28 11.08 11.44
CA VAL A 160 11.46 10.20 10.61
C VAL A 160 10.19 10.94 10.18
N LEU A 161 9.96 10.96 8.87
CA LEU A 161 8.69 11.35 8.27
C LEU A 161 7.95 10.09 7.82
N VAL A 162 6.83 9.79 8.45
CA VAL A 162 5.94 8.71 8.01
C VAL A 162 5.03 9.24 6.90
N VAL A 163 4.94 8.50 5.81
CA VAL A 163 4.11 8.83 4.64
C VAL A 163 3.12 7.71 4.40
N PRO A 164 1.83 7.92 4.72
CA PRO A 164 0.77 6.97 4.38
C PRO A 164 0.62 6.92 2.85
N VAL A 165 1.03 5.80 2.22
CA VAL A 165 1.13 5.72 0.76
C VAL A 165 -0.12 5.19 0.08
N ASP A 166 -0.97 4.45 0.79
CA ASP A 166 -2.22 3.90 0.29
C ASP A 166 -3.47 4.49 0.96
N TYR A 167 -3.25 5.34 1.96
CA TYR A 167 -4.31 6.06 2.67
C TYR A 167 -4.56 7.40 2.00
N VAL A 168 -5.63 7.51 1.21
CA VAL A 168 -5.93 8.76 0.48
C VAL A 168 -6.62 9.82 1.33
N THR A 169 -7.15 9.44 2.50
CA THR A 169 -7.83 10.37 3.43
C THR A 169 -7.34 10.19 4.84
N GLU A 170 -7.52 11.24 5.66
CA GLU A 170 -7.35 11.10 7.10
C GLU A 170 -8.43 10.19 7.67
N GLN A 171 -8.01 9.22 8.47
CA GLN A 171 -8.88 8.26 9.14
C GLN A 171 -8.22 7.78 10.44
N PHE A 172 -8.87 6.84 11.15
CA PHE A 172 -8.35 6.33 12.42
C PHE A 172 -6.92 5.84 12.34
N ASP A 173 -6.57 5.11 11.29
CA ASP A 173 -5.23 4.56 11.12
C ASP A 173 -4.17 5.65 10.95
N THR A 174 -4.45 6.69 10.18
CA THR A 174 -3.51 7.79 9.97
C THR A 174 -3.45 8.73 11.17
N ALA A 175 -4.59 9.16 11.70
CA ALA A 175 -4.67 10.16 12.75
C ALA A 175 -4.32 9.61 14.13
N TYR A 176 -4.66 8.35 14.43
CA TYR A 176 -4.40 7.76 15.73
C TYR A 176 -3.28 6.72 15.72
N MET A 177 -3.34 5.73 14.82
CA MET A 177 -2.33 4.67 14.83
C MET A 177 -0.96 5.17 14.39
N LEU A 178 -0.89 5.97 13.31
CA LEU A 178 0.38 6.50 12.83
C LEU A 178 0.80 7.77 13.59
N ASP A 179 -0.11 8.72 13.83
CA ASP A 179 0.32 10.01 14.42
C ASP A 179 0.39 10.01 15.95
N VAL A 180 -0.39 9.19 16.64
CA VAL A 180 -0.33 9.13 18.11
C VAL A 180 0.46 7.92 18.59
N LYS A 181 0.01 6.70 18.27
CA LYS A 181 0.64 5.49 18.80
C LYS A 181 2.03 5.24 18.24
N ALA A 182 2.21 5.36 16.91
CA ALA A 182 3.51 5.15 16.31
C ALA A 182 4.52 6.22 16.76
N ARG A 183 4.07 7.45 16.97
CA ARG A 183 4.89 8.52 17.59
C ARG A 183 5.45 8.08 18.93
N THR A 184 4.60 7.60 19.84
CA THR A 184 5.02 7.14 21.17
C THR A 184 6.09 6.04 21.08
N GLU A 185 5.91 5.07 20.18
CA GLU A 185 6.90 4.01 19.98
C GLU A 185 8.20 4.49 19.33
N ALA A 186 8.11 5.45 18.40
CA ALA A 186 9.28 6.08 17.80
C ALA A 186 10.11 6.84 18.84
N GLU A 187 9.46 7.64 19.68
CA GLU A 187 10.10 8.38 20.77
C GLU A 187 10.74 7.42 21.78
N ALA A 188 10.04 6.36 22.18
CA ALA A 188 10.59 5.31 23.05
C ALA A 188 11.80 4.59 22.45
N SER A 189 11.86 4.49 21.12
CA SER A 189 13.01 3.95 20.38
C SER A 189 14.17 4.92 20.22
N GLY A 190 13.98 6.21 20.59
CA GLY A 190 15.01 7.25 20.50
C GLY A 190 14.98 8.09 19.22
N ILE A 191 13.89 8.09 18.47
CA ILE A 191 13.63 9.04 17.38
C ILE A 191 13.28 10.39 18.01
N ALA A 192 14.06 11.42 17.70
CA ALA A 192 13.90 12.76 18.29
C ALA A 192 12.87 13.63 17.57
N TYR A 193 12.70 13.40 16.27
CA TYR A 193 11.77 14.16 15.43
C TYR A 193 10.91 13.19 14.64
N TYR A 194 9.62 13.21 14.89
CA TYR A 194 8.65 12.34 14.24
C TYR A 194 7.48 13.16 13.70
N HIS A 195 7.18 13.01 12.42
CA HIS A 195 6.00 13.61 11.81
C HIS A 195 5.33 12.61 10.86
N VAL A 196 4.02 12.76 10.69
CA VAL A 196 3.24 12.06 9.66
C VAL A 196 2.87 13.08 8.59
N ALA A 197 3.05 12.72 7.32
CA ALA A 197 2.59 13.51 6.21
C ALA A 197 1.05 13.53 6.19
N ALA A 198 0.46 14.68 5.89
CA ALA A 198 -0.99 14.80 5.81
C ALA A 198 -1.55 13.92 4.68
N GLY A 199 -2.76 13.37 4.88
CA GLY A 199 -3.50 12.67 3.85
C GLY A 199 -3.81 13.55 2.64
N LEU A 200 -4.13 12.93 1.52
CA LEU A 200 -4.46 13.67 0.31
C LEU A 200 -5.79 14.43 0.46
N ASN A 201 -6.80 13.79 1.02
CA ASN A 201 -8.13 14.39 1.20
C ASN A 201 -8.62 15.07 -0.09
N CYS A 202 -8.90 16.38 -0.03
CA CYS A 202 -9.29 17.19 -1.19
C CYS A 202 -8.10 17.91 -1.84
N HIS A 203 -6.91 17.32 -1.87
CA HIS A 203 -5.75 17.92 -2.53
C HIS A 203 -6.05 18.17 -4.01
N PRO A 204 -5.83 19.38 -4.55
CA PRO A 204 -6.26 19.72 -5.91
C PRO A 204 -5.77 18.74 -6.98
N LEU A 205 -4.48 18.44 -6.99
CA LEU A 205 -3.92 17.48 -7.96
C LEU A 205 -4.51 16.08 -7.81
N PHE A 206 -4.81 15.65 -6.58
CA PHE A 206 -5.44 14.36 -6.36
C PHE A 206 -6.86 14.33 -6.95
N ILE A 207 -7.66 15.36 -6.69
CA ILE A 207 -9.02 15.49 -7.25
C ILE A 207 -8.98 15.57 -8.78
N GLU A 208 -8.03 16.34 -9.34
CA GLU A 208 -7.82 16.38 -10.80
C GLU A 208 -7.48 15.00 -11.37
N GLY A 209 -6.55 14.28 -10.72
CA GLY A 209 -6.18 12.92 -11.16
C GLY A 209 -7.36 11.96 -11.15
N LEU A 210 -8.21 12.00 -10.11
CA LEU A 210 -9.44 11.20 -10.06
C LEU A 210 -10.44 11.63 -11.14
N THR A 211 -10.53 12.93 -11.43
CA THR A 211 -11.41 13.47 -12.49
C THR A 211 -10.96 12.96 -13.86
N ASP A 212 -9.67 13.03 -14.16
CA ASP A 212 -9.11 12.53 -15.42
C ASP A 212 -9.45 11.04 -15.61
N LEU A 213 -9.24 10.22 -14.59
CA LEU A 213 -9.56 8.79 -14.63
C LEU A 213 -11.04 8.53 -14.95
N VAL A 214 -11.93 9.29 -14.32
CA VAL A 214 -13.38 9.17 -14.59
C VAL A 214 -13.69 9.60 -16.03
N VAL A 215 -13.18 10.75 -16.49
CA VAL A 215 -13.40 11.24 -17.84
C VAL A 215 -12.86 10.25 -18.89
N GLU A 216 -11.65 9.75 -18.69
CA GLU A 216 -11.04 8.75 -19.58
C GLU A 216 -11.83 7.44 -19.61
N SER A 217 -12.44 7.05 -18.49
CA SER A 217 -13.21 5.82 -18.38
C SER A 217 -14.53 5.84 -19.15
N ILE A 218 -15.10 7.03 -19.40
CA ILE A 218 -16.39 7.20 -20.12
C ILE A 218 -16.22 7.60 -21.58
N VAL A 219 -15.02 8.07 -21.97
CA VAL A 219 -14.70 8.34 -23.37
C VAL A 219 -14.37 7.03 -24.08
N PRO A 220 -14.98 6.70 -25.23
CA PRO A 220 -14.62 5.51 -25.98
C PRO A 220 -13.14 5.57 -26.39
N SER A 221 -12.28 4.89 -25.63
CA SER A 221 -10.87 4.77 -25.94
C SER A 221 -10.63 3.43 -26.62
N SER A 222 -9.80 3.42 -27.66
CA SER A 222 -9.32 2.19 -28.28
C SER A 222 -8.33 1.43 -27.37
N LYS A 223 -7.87 2.05 -26.26
CA LYS A 223 -7.00 1.42 -25.28
C LYS A 223 -7.85 0.97 -24.09
N LYS A 224 -7.84 -0.33 -23.80
CA LYS A 224 -8.29 -0.83 -22.50
C LYS A 224 -7.41 -0.22 -21.42
N PRO A 225 -7.96 0.18 -20.26
CA PRO A 225 -7.13 0.57 -19.13
C PRO A 225 -6.23 -0.62 -18.76
N GLU A 226 -4.96 -0.49 -19.02
CA GLU A 226 -3.96 -1.48 -18.62
C GLU A 226 -3.79 -1.37 -17.09
N MET A 227 -4.12 -2.43 -16.38
CA MET A 227 -3.70 -2.58 -14.99
C MET A 227 -2.20 -2.90 -14.99
N LEU A 228 -1.39 -1.95 -14.57
CA LEU A 228 0.07 -1.94 -14.69
C LEU A 228 0.77 -3.19 -14.16
N CYS A 229 0.17 -3.92 -13.24
CA CYS A 229 0.84 -5.04 -12.57
C CYS A 229 0.10 -6.38 -12.68
N VAL A 230 -1.17 -6.37 -13.03
CA VAL A 230 -1.99 -7.59 -12.96
C VAL A 230 -1.74 -8.51 -14.16
N GLU A 231 -1.54 -7.94 -15.33
CA GLU A 231 -1.22 -8.72 -16.55
C GLU A 231 0.27 -9.09 -16.63
N ALA A 232 1.14 -8.35 -15.95
CA ALA A 232 2.60 -8.49 -16.04
C ALA A 232 3.28 -9.06 -14.79
N CYS A 233 2.56 -9.42 -13.73
CA CYS A 233 3.19 -9.89 -12.50
C CYS A 233 3.33 -11.42 -12.47
N PRO A 234 4.55 -11.97 -12.56
CA PRO A 234 4.76 -13.43 -12.54
C PRO A 234 4.35 -14.08 -11.21
N ARG A 235 4.14 -13.27 -10.15
CA ARG A 235 3.63 -13.76 -8.86
C ARG A 235 2.13 -14.04 -8.87
N THR A 236 1.38 -13.36 -9.74
CA THR A 236 -0.10 -13.48 -9.75
C THR A 236 -0.57 -14.63 -10.62
N GLY A 237 0.30 -15.27 -11.39
CA GLY A 237 -0.09 -16.32 -12.34
C GLY A 237 -1.10 -15.85 -13.40
N TRP A 238 -1.16 -14.54 -13.64
CA TRP A 238 -2.04 -13.93 -14.63
C TRP A 238 -1.46 -13.96 -16.03
N HIS A 239 -0.23 -14.49 -16.17
CA HIS A 239 0.32 -14.80 -17.47
C HIS A 239 -0.43 -15.99 -18.07
N GLY A 240 -1.00 -15.79 -19.24
CA GLY A 240 -1.49 -16.89 -20.04
C GLY A 240 -0.40 -17.95 -20.21
N LYS A 241 -0.79 -19.20 -20.37
CA LYS A 241 0.10 -20.37 -20.41
C LYS A 241 1.15 -20.33 -21.54
N ASP A 242 1.17 -19.28 -22.37
CA ASP A 242 1.91 -19.20 -23.62
C ASP A 242 2.94 -18.06 -23.68
N GLU A 243 3.22 -17.34 -22.58
CA GLU A 243 4.26 -16.31 -22.59
C GLU A 243 5.63 -16.89 -22.18
N PRO A 244 6.71 -16.51 -22.91
CA PRO A 244 8.04 -17.05 -22.66
C PRO A 244 8.54 -16.65 -21.26
N GLU A 245 9.13 -17.61 -20.54
CA GLU A 245 9.91 -17.41 -19.32
C GLU A 245 10.96 -16.33 -19.55
N GLY A 246 10.66 -15.06 -19.30
CA GLY A 246 11.70 -14.06 -19.52
C GLY A 246 11.38 -12.62 -19.21
N ASP A 247 10.15 -12.19 -19.30
CA ASP A 247 9.84 -10.80 -19.01
C ASP A 247 9.64 -10.57 -17.52
N LYS A 248 10.78 -10.28 -16.88
CA LYS A 248 10.84 -9.82 -15.50
C LYS A 248 10.07 -8.53 -15.40
N CYS A 249 9.05 -8.48 -14.55
CA CYS A 249 8.34 -7.25 -14.23
C CYS A 249 9.37 -6.18 -13.82
N SER A 250 9.63 -5.23 -14.71
CA SER A 250 10.57 -4.12 -14.48
C SER A 250 10.13 -3.21 -13.32
N VAL A 251 8.90 -3.37 -12.88
CA VAL A 251 8.24 -2.59 -11.84
C VAL A 251 8.30 -3.27 -10.48
N CYS A 252 8.48 -4.60 -10.43
CA CYS A 252 8.57 -5.32 -9.17
C CYS A 252 10.02 -5.39 -8.68
N PRO A 253 10.38 -4.67 -7.60
CA PRO A 253 11.74 -4.68 -7.06
C PRO A 253 12.19 -6.05 -6.56
N PHE A 254 11.26 -6.98 -6.32
CA PHE A 254 11.56 -8.36 -5.93
C PHE A 254 12.00 -9.26 -7.08
N LEU A 255 11.77 -8.83 -8.33
CA LEU A 255 12.04 -9.63 -9.53
C LEU A 255 13.17 -9.05 -10.40
N SER A 256 13.51 -7.79 -10.19
CA SER A 256 14.51 -7.07 -11.02
C SER A 256 15.95 -7.40 -10.72
N ASN A 257 16.30 -8.38 -10.04
CA ASN A 257 17.61 -9.05 -9.96
C ASN A 257 17.80 -9.83 -8.65
N PRO A 258 17.75 -11.16 -8.65
CA PRO A 258 17.95 -11.95 -7.44
C PRO A 258 19.37 -11.81 -6.83
N LYS A 259 20.33 -11.25 -7.59
CA LYS A 259 21.72 -11.04 -7.12
C LYS A 259 21.94 -9.66 -6.52
N GLU A 260 21.25 -8.63 -6.97
CA GLU A 260 21.40 -7.26 -6.45
C GLU A 260 20.51 -7.00 -5.24
N ASN A 261 19.43 -7.75 -5.09
CA ASN A 261 18.45 -7.55 -4.00
C ASN A 261 18.85 -8.20 -2.66
N LYS A 262 20.06 -8.72 -2.51
CA LYS A 262 20.54 -9.20 -1.20
C LYS A 262 20.72 -8.07 -0.17
N THR A 263 20.84 -6.84 -0.62
CA THR A 263 20.97 -5.64 0.22
C THR A 263 19.65 -4.91 0.45
N ALA A 264 18.64 -5.12 -0.39
CA ALA A 264 17.32 -4.47 -0.32
C ALA A 264 16.22 -5.32 0.35
N ARG A 265 16.51 -6.57 0.73
CA ARG A 265 15.56 -7.34 1.52
C ARG A 265 15.52 -6.79 2.95
N PRO A 266 14.38 -6.33 3.46
CA PRO A 266 14.18 -6.32 4.89
C PRO A 266 14.45 -7.75 5.35
N SER A 267 15.30 -7.92 6.35
CA SER A 267 15.64 -9.24 6.88
C SER A 267 14.41 -9.88 7.52
N GLN A 268 13.56 -10.51 6.72
CA GLN A 268 12.59 -11.49 7.18
C GLN A 268 13.37 -12.79 7.40
N ARG A 269 14.23 -12.81 8.41
CA ARG A 269 14.61 -14.07 9.03
C ARG A 269 13.44 -14.49 9.89
N HIS A 270 12.54 -15.30 9.34
CA HIS A 270 11.71 -16.15 10.16
C HIS A 270 12.66 -17.07 10.94
N GLY A 271 12.80 -16.80 12.23
CA GLY A 271 13.39 -17.75 13.13
C GLY A 271 12.52 -19.02 13.10
N SER A 272 13.03 -20.06 12.50
CA SER A 272 12.52 -21.40 12.68
C SER A 272 12.59 -21.70 14.18
N LEU A 273 11.44 -21.71 14.85
CA LEU A 273 11.31 -22.31 16.17
C LEU A 273 11.56 -23.81 16.02
N SER A 274 12.82 -24.19 16.25
CA SER A 274 13.19 -25.57 16.52
C SER A 274 12.46 -26.00 17.78
N THR A 275 11.46 -26.84 17.64
CA THR A 275 10.85 -27.58 18.74
C THR A 275 11.88 -28.58 19.23
N ALA A 276 12.66 -28.19 20.22
CA ALA A 276 13.45 -29.14 20.98
C ALA A 276 12.49 -29.98 21.82
N SER A 277 12.27 -31.20 21.36
CA SER A 277 11.63 -32.27 22.13
C SER A 277 12.52 -32.64 23.30
N THR A 278 12.24 -32.13 24.48
CA THR A 278 12.77 -32.68 25.75
C THR A 278 11.97 -33.92 26.10
N ARG A 279 12.53 -35.10 25.81
CA ARG A 279 12.12 -36.35 26.44
C ARG A 279 12.67 -36.36 27.85
N ASP A 280 11.83 -36.31 28.84
CA ASP A 280 12.19 -36.66 30.22
C ASP A 280 12.35 -38.19 30.33
N PRO A 281 13.42 -38.67 30.94
CA PRO A 281 13.53 -40.06 31.31
C PRO A 281 12.90 -40.28 32.67
N VAL A 282 11.86 -41.10 32.69
CA VAL A 282 11.34 -41.73 33.93
C VAL A 282 12.44 -42.63 34.52
N SER A 283 12.93 -42.32 35.72
CA SER A 283 13.66 -43.28 36.55
C SER A 283 12.80 -43.65 37.73
N ARG A 284 12.43 -44.93 37.77
CA ARG A 284 11.98 -45.67 38.95
C ARG A 284 13.13 -45.86 39.94
N LYS A 285 12.80 -45.83 41.20
CA LYS A 285 13.21 -46.55 42.43
C LYS A 285 13.24 -45.58 43.59
N SER A 286 12.73 -45.83 44.68
CA SER A 286 12.27 -46.94 45.58
C SER A 286 11.43 -46.30 46.66
#